data_922dba7b8105bf9f6f7cbd99bb1782dc
#
_entry.id   922dba7b8105bf9f6f7cbd99bb1782dc
#
_cell.length_a   1.000
_cell.length_b   1.000
_cell.length_c   1.000
_cell.angle_alpha   90.00
_cell.angle_beta   90.00
_cell.angle_gamma   90.00
#
_symmetry.space_group_name_H-M   'P 1'
#
loop_
_entity.id
_entity.type
_entity.pdbx_description
1 polymer ?
#
loop_
_entity_poly.entity_id
_entity_poly.type
_entity_poly.pdbx_seq_one_letter_code
_entity_poly.pdbx_strand_id
1 'polypeptide(L)'
;MKTPLIIGVMLSGLVIAGAGAVERAKPSWIARYVAVDNVCAWPNLTVLGDGTIAAIIHNQPSHSSMPGDVDCWVSKDGAFWEKRANPAPNDPETVRMNVAAGRARNGDLVVLCSGWERKPGRSGGKIIPPWVSRSGDGGRTWTLIKKFPDPESGWTHFVPFGPILPGEDGKLHTTCYARGIKDPAARHVWHFTSSDDGRTWQRGSLIGPNHNETSIFHLGGSRWLAAARTNPLYRMELFRSEDDGASWQGAEPVTETRELNAHLLRLRDGRILLSYGKRLEGQSGVLAKFSGDEGKTWSAPVRIMNSLAMDCGYPSSVQRSDGKIVTAYYSQSVENHERYHMGVAIWDAPTKSD
;
A
#
# COMPACT_ATOMS: atom_id res chain seq x y z
N MET A 1 -72.65 -35.90 -11.72
CA MET A 1 -71.41 -35.31 -12.29
C MET A 1 -71.08 -34.10 -11.48
N LYS A 2 -70.03 -34.15 -10.66
CA LYS A 2 -69.56 -33.03 -9.82
C LYS A 2 -68.18 -32.68 -10.29
N THR A 3 -67.98 -31.44 -10.78
CA THR A 3 -66.72 -30.87 -11.23
C THR A 3 -65.91 -30.36 -10.00
N PRO A 4 -64.64 -30.67 -9.84
CA PRO A 4 -63.87 -30.15 -8.74
C PRO A 4 -63.31 -28.72 -9.06
N LEU A 5 -63.41 -27.85 -8.06
CA LEU A 5 -62.89 -26.50 -8.00
C LEU A 5 -61.40 -26.56 -7.69
N ILE A 6 -60.58 -26.03 -8.60
CA ILE A 6 -59.12 -25.88 -8.37
C ILE A 6 -58.87 -24.51 -7.73
N ILE A 7 -58.40 -24.52 -6.47
CA ILE A 7 -57.92 -23.32 -5.77
C ILE A 7 -56.43 -23.19 -6.05
N GLY A 8 -56.06 -22.19 -6.86
CA GLY A 8 -54.69 -21.82 -7.06
C GLY A 8 -54.18 -20.96 -5.90
N VAL A 9 -53.19 -21.44 -5.15
CA VAL A 9 -52.46 -20.68 -4.15
C VAL A 9 -51.31 -19.95 -4.86
N MET A 10 -51.41 -18.64 -4.96
CA MET A 10 -50.25 -17.80 -5.34
C MET A 10 -49.32 -17.68 -4.13
N LEU A 11 -48.15 -18.30 -4.18
CA LEU A 11 -47.04 -17.97 -3.31
C LEU A 11 -46.33 -16.69 -3.85
N SER A 12 -46.56 -15.59 -3.18
CA SER A 12 -45.75 -14.39 -3.37
C SER A 12 -44.36 -14.60 -2.70
N GLY A 13 -43.38 -15.02 -3.50
CA GLY A 13 -42.00 -15.08 -3.06
C GLY A 13 -41.46 -13.68 -2.81
N LEU A 14 -41.20 -13.35 -1.55
CA LEU A 14 -40.49 -12.14 -1.16
C LEU A 14 -39.01 -12.35 -1.52
N VAL A 15 -38.56 -11.79 -2.64
CA VAL A 15 -37.13 -11.74 -2.98
C VAL A 15 -36.51 -10.68 -2.10
N ILE A 16 -35.82 -11.09 -1.04
CA ILE A 16 -34.93 -10.23 -0.29
C ILE A 16 -33.71 -10.02 -1.18
N ALA A 17 -33.65 -8.88 -1.87
CA ALA A 17 -32.47 -8.43 -2.58
C ALA A 17 -31.39 -8.10 -1.55
N GLY A 18 -30.43 -9.00 -1.34
CA GLY A 18 -29.20 -8.71 -0.65
C GLY A 18 -28.46 -7.63 -1.44
N ALA A 19 -28.26 -6.46 -0.83
CA ALA A 19 -27.47 -5.38 -1.41
C ALA A 19 -25.99 -5.76 -1.44
N GLY A 20 -25.60 -6.65 -2.35
CA GLY A 20 -24.23 -6.79 -2.80
C GLY A 20 -23.91 -5.57 -3.67
N ALA A 21 -22.92 -4.78 -3.28
CA ALA A 21 -22.44 -3.68 -4.12
C ALA A 21 -22.09 -4.22 -5.52
N VAL A 22 -22.83 -3.81 -6.51
CA VAL A 22 -22.66 -4.24 -7.90
C VAL A 22 -21.34 -3.64 -8.40
N GLU A 23 -20.37 -4.48 -8.72
CA GLU A 23 -19.15 -4.09 -9.44
C GLU A 23 -19.58 -3.53 -10.81
N ARG A 24 -19.70 -2.20 -10.92
CA ARG A 24 -20.31 -1.57 -12.12
C ARG A 24 -19.33 -1.12 -13.19
N ALA A 25 -18.05 -1.00 -12.89
CA ALA A 25 -17.07 -0.59 -13.88
C ALA A 25 -15.97 -1.64 -14.04
N LYS A 26 -15.73 -2.09 -15.28
CA LYS A 26 -14.56 -2.88 -15.63
C LYS A 26 -13.53 -1.95 -16.28
N PRO A 27 -12.21 -2.09 -16.02
CA PRO A 27 -11.21 -1.36 -16.79
C PRO A 27 -11.39 -1.73 -18.27
N SER A 28 -11.23 -0.76 -19.17
CA SER A 28 -11.40 -0.97 -20.60
C SER A 28 -10.38 -1.97 -21.17
N TRP A 29 -9.23 -2.08 -20.53
CA TRP A 29 -8.18 -3.03 -20.83
C TRP A 29 -7.35 -3.31 -19.57
N ILE A 30 -6.90 -4.55 -19.36
CA ILE A 30 -6.02 -4.95 -18.26
C ILE A 30 -5.16 -6.15 -18.67
N ALA A 31 -3.85 -6.00 -18.51
CA ALA A 31 -2.88 -7.10 -18.61
C ALA A 31 -2.24 -7.36 -17.24
N ARG A 32 -1.99 -8.63 -16.92
CA ARG A 32 -1.41 -9.05 -15.65
C ARG A 32 -0.18 -9.91 -15.89
N TYR A 33 0.83 -9.71 -15.05
CA TYR A 33 2.13 -10.37 -15.15
C TYR A 33 2.58 -10.84 -13.76
N VAL A 34 3.24 -11.99 -13.68
CA VAL A 34 4.13 -12.33 -12.57
C VAL A 34 5.45 -11.62 -12.85
N ALA A 35 5.74 -10.57 -12.10
CA ALA A 35 6.88 -9.71 -12.34
C ALA A 35 8.15 -10.19 -11.62
N VAL A 36 8.02 -10.60 -10.35
CA VAL A 36 9.10 -11.22 -9.57
C VAL A 36 8.53 -12.42 -8.84
N ASP A 37 9.05 -13.59 -9.11
CA ASP A 37 8.57 -14.86 -8.55
C ASP A 37 9.20 -15.15 -7.18
N ASN A 38 8.48 -15.92 -6.38
CA ASN A 38 8.91 -16.46 -5.09
C ASN A 38 9.28 -15.39 -4.04
N VAL A 39 8.52 -14.30 -4.00
CA VAL A 39 8.71 -13.18 -3.06
C VAL A 39 7.37 -12.73 -2.45
N CYS A 40 7.36 -12.45 -1.15
CA CYS A 40 6.26 -11.77 -0.46
C CYS A 40 6.48 -10.25 -0.51
N ALA A 41 6.44 -9.68 -1.69
CA ALA A 41 7.05 -8.42 -2.10
C ALA A 41 6.64 -7.18 -1.28
N TRP A 42 5.35 -6.98 -0.94
CA TRP A 42 4.81 -5.71 -0.43
C TRP A 42 5.36 -4.50 -1.19
N PRO A 43 5.09 -4.38 -2.49
CA PRO A 43 5.79 -3.46 -3.36
C PRO A 43 5.51 -2.00 -3.02
N ASN A 44 6.53 -1.15 -3.18
CA ASN A 44 6.39 0.29 -3.20
C ASN A 44 6.97 0.82 -4.51
N LEU A 45 6.11 1.42 -5.35
CA LEU A 45 6.49 1.95 -6.65
C LEU A 45 6.85 3.43 -6.59
N THR A 46 7.92 3.80 -7.29
CA THR A 46 8.37 5.19 -7.47
C THR A 46 8.76 5.42 -8.93
N VAL A 47 8.31 6.53 -9.53
CA VAL A 47 8.73 6.93 -10.88
C VAL A 47 10.00 7.79 -10.79
N LEU A 48 11.06 7.35 -11.44
CA LEU A 48 12.33 8.08 -11.53
C LEU A 48 12.25 9.23 -12.54
N GLY A 49 13.28 10.09 -12.56
CA GLY A 49 13.30 11.28 -13.42
C GLY A 49 13.26 10.99 -14.92
N ASP A 50 13.75 9.83 -15.35
CA ASP A 50 13.73 9.35 -16.74
C ASP A 50 12.46 8.54 -17.11
N GLY A 51 11.47 8.50 -16.21
CA GLY A 51 10.24 7.73 -16.39
C GLY A 51 10.35 6.24 -16.04
N THR A 52 11.53 5.74 -15.66
CA THR A 52 11.70 4.37 -15.17
C THR A 52 10.91 4.17 -13.87
N ILE A 53 10.21 3.06 -13.74
CA ILE A 53 9.48 2.69 -12.53
C ILE A 53 10.42 1.86 -11.66
N ALA A 54 10.68 2.30 -10.43
CA ALA A 54 11.38 1.53 -9.41
C ALA A 54 10.36 0.86 -8.48
N ALA A 55 10.57 -0.40 -8.15
CA ALA A 55 9.83 -1.17 -7.14
C ALA A 55 10.80 -1.54 -6.02
N ILE A 56 10.47 -1.13 -4.80
CA ILE A 56 11.19 -1.55 -3.59
C ILE A 56 10.37 -2.65 -2.94
N ILE A 57 10.96 -3.84 -2.77
CA ILE A 57 10.25 -5.05 -2.36
C ILE A 57 11.00 -5.87 -1.32
N HIS A 58 10.28 -6.57 -0.44
CA HIS A 58 10.82 -7.65 0.37
C HIS A 58 11.06 -8.90 -0.51
N ASN A 59 12.21 -9.55 -0.34
CA ASN A 59 12.69 -10.55 -1.30
C ASN A 59 12.53 -12.02 -0.85
N GLN A 60 11.76 -12.30 0.21
CA GLN A 60 11.53 -13.67 0.66
C GLN A 60 10.06 -14.08 0.54
N PRO A 61 9.77 -15.37 0.30
CA PRO A 61 8.40 -15.89 0.22
C PRO A 61 7.83 -16.17 1.60
N SER A 62 8.00 -15.24 2.55
CA SER A 62 7.52 -15.40 3.91
C SER A 62 7.32 -14.08 4.64
N HIS A 63 6.47 -14.09 5.64
CA HIS A 63 6.22 -12.99 6.57
C HIS A 63 7.23 -13.02 7.73
N SER A 64 8.48 -12.64 7.49
CA SER A 64 9.55 -12.57 8.51
C SER A 64 10.00 -13.89 9.15
N SER A 65 9.65 -15.03 8.58
CA SER A 65 10.05 -16.35 9.14
C SER A 65 11.46 -16.79 8.75
N MET A 66 12.11 -16.09 7.84
CA MET A 66 13.47 -16.38 7.36
C MET A 66 14.25 -15.09 7.14
N PRO A 67 15.60 -15.12 7.18
CA PRO A 67 16.42 -13.96 6.84
C PRO A 67 16.09 -13.45 5.44
N GLY A 68 16.06 -12.14 5.27
CA GLY A 68 15.73 -11.56 3.98
C GLY A 68 16.04 -10.08 3.90
N ASP A 69 16.18 -9.62 2.68
CA ASP A 69 16.54 -8.26 2.32
C ASP A 69 15.37 -7.50 1.72
N VAL A 70 15.62 -6.23 1.45
CA VAL A 70 14.80 -5.42 0.56
C VAL A 70 15.55 -5.20 -0.74
N ASP A 71 14.93 -5.57 -1.85
CA ASP A 71 15.48 -5.43 -3.19
C ASP A 71 14.93 -4.21 -3.92
N CYS A 72 15.72 -3.68 -4.86
CA CYS A 72 15.28 -2.69 -5.84
C CYS A 72 15.16 -3.36 -7.22
N TRP A 73 13.98 -3.29 -7.81
CA TRP A 73 13.70 -3.72 -9.16
C TRP A 73 13.26 -2.53 -10.00
N VAL A 74 13.56 -2.53 -11.29
CA VAL A 74 13.17 -1.43 -12.18
C VAL A 74 12.54 -1.93 -13.47
N SER A 75 11.65 -1.11 -14.03
CA SER A 75 11.00 -1.38 -15.31
C SER A 75 10.77 -0.09 -16.08
N LYS A 76 10.88 -0.14 -17.42
CA LYS A 76 10.49 0.96 -18.31
C LYS A 76 9.04 0.89 -18.74
N ASP A 77 8.47 -0.30 -18.77
CA ASP A 77 7.13 -0.57 -19.30
C ASP A 77 6.14 -1.12 -18.27
N GLY A 78 6.63 -1.46 -17.08
CA GLY A 78 5.83 -2.08 -16.01
C GLY A 78 5.65 -3.58 -16.16
N ALA A 79 5.99 -4.19 -17.32
CA ALA A 79 5.84 -5.61 -17.58
C ALA A 79 7.13 -6.40 -17.31
N PHE A 80 8.26 -5.89 -17.78
CA PHE A 80 9.57 -6.50 -17.62
C PHE A 80 10.37 -5.78 -16.56
N TRP A 81 10.91 -6.53 -15.60
CA TRP A 81 11.60 -6.02 -14.44
C TRP A 81 13.03 -6.53 -14.34
N GLU A 82 13.93 -5.64 -14.01
CA GLU A 82 15.35 -5.89 -13.83
C GLU A 82 15.76 -5.56 -12.40
N LYS A 83 16.50 -6.47 -11.76
CA LYS A 83 17.03 -6.27 -10.41
C LYS A 83 18.21 -5.31 -10.44
N ARG A 84 18.22 -4.35 -9.50
CA ARG A 84 19.34 -3.46 -9.19
C ARG A 84 19.93 -3.78 -7.81
N ALA A 85 20.82 -2.91 -7.32
CA ALA A 85 21.44 -3.10 -6.02
C ALA A 85 20.43 -3.05 -4.87
N ASN A 86 20.77 -3.71 -3.78
CA ASN A 86 19.95 -3.87 -2.60
C ASN A 86 20.00 -2.61 -1.72
N PRO A 87 18.87 -1.91 -1.46
CA PRO A 87 18.83 -0.74 -0.59
C PRO A 87 18.95 -1.08 0.91
N ALA A 88 18.53 -2.27 1.33
CA ALA A 88 18.56 -2.64 2.74
C ALA A 88 18.87 -4.12 2.92
N PRO A 89 20.18 -4.48 2.94
CA PRO A 89 20.65 -5.82 3.28
C PRO A 89 20.32 -6.14 4.74
N ASN A 90 20.03 -7.39 5.05
CA ASN A 90 19.81 -7.81 6.43
C ASN A 90 21.13 -7.96 7.20
N ASP A 91 21.10 -7.68 8.49
CA ASP A 91 22.11 -8.17 9.43
C ASP A 91 21.85 -9.68 9.70
N PRO A 92 22.84 -10.44 10.19
CA PRO A 92 22.65 -11.86 10.55
C PRO A 92 21.41 -12.04 11.43
N GLU A 93 20.65 -13.10 11.19
CA GLU A 93 19.42 -13.43 11.92
C GLU A 93 18.32 -12.36 11.93
N THR A 94 18.34 -11.42 10.98
CA THR A 94 17.28 -10.44 10.80
C THR A 94 16.62 -10.57 9.45
N VAL A 95 15.46 -9.94 9.32
CA VAL A 95 14.76 -9.74 8.05
C VAL A 95 14.44 -8.27 7.88
N ARG A 96 14.82 -7.67 6.76
CA ARG A 96 14.40 -6.35 6.31
C ARG A 96 13.18 -6.50 5.42
N MET A 97 12.08 -5.78 5.71
CA MET A 97 10.84 -6.04 4.98
C MET A 97 9.88 -4.85 4.90
N ASN A 98 9.77 -4.04 5.92
CA ASN A 98 8.81 -2.94 5.94
C ASN A 98 9.45 -1.68 5.39
N VAL A 99 8.84 -1.09 4.37
CA VAL A 99 9.42 0.02 3.63
C VAL A 99 8.46 1.20 3.46
N ALA A 100 9.04 2.40 3.49
CA ALA A 100 8.51 3.56 2.81
C ALA A 100 9.53 3.99 1.74
N ALA A 101 9.07 4.35 0.55
CA ALA A 101 9.97 4.75 -0.53
C ALA A 101 9.39 5.89 -1.37
N GLY A 102 10.27 6.67 -1.99
CA GLY A 102 9.90 7.75 -2.87
C GLY A 102 11.11 8.51 -3.41
N ARG A 103 10.84 9.59 -4.13
CA ARG A 103 11.87 10.42 -4.73
C ARG A 103 12.04 11.73 -3.96
N ALA A 104 13.27 12.04 -3.58
CA ALA A 104 13.64 13.33 -3.01
C ALA A 104 13.57 14.45 -4.06
N ARG A 105 13.61 15.69 -3.64
CA ARG A 105 13.53 16.86 -4.52
C ARG A 105 14.73 16.95 -5.48
N ASN A 106 15.90 16.53 -5.02
CA ASN A 106 17.10 16.46 -5.85
C ASN A 106 17.09 15.29 -6.86
N GLY A 107 16.04 14.46 -6.86
CA GLY A 107 15.87 13.32 -7.75
C GLY A 107 16.32 11.98 -7.19
N ASP A 108 17.01 11.94 -6.05
CA ASP A 108 17.47 10.71 -5.42
C ASP A 108 16.28 9.82 -5.02
N LEU A 109 16.44 8.52 -5.17
CA LEU A 109 15.54 7.53 -4.59
C LEU A 109 15.87 7.38 -3.09
N VAL A 110 14.86 7.51 -2.25
CA VAL A 110 14.96 7.40 -0.78
C VAL A 110 14.12 6.22 -0.31
N VAL A 111 14.70 5.39 0.55
CA VAL A 111 14.04 4.23 1.15
C VAL A 111 14.25 4.27 2.67
N LEU A 112 13.17 4.20 3.43
CA LEU A 112 13.20 3.87 4.84
C LEU A 112 12.86 2.39 4.98
N CYS A 113 13.66 1.63 5.71
CA CYS A 113 13.42 0.21 5.88
C CYS A 113 13.66 -0.24 7.32
N SER A 114 12.64 -0.79 7.95
CA SER A 114 12.76 -1.53 9.21
C SER A 114 12.66 -3.05 8.95
N GLY A 115 12.53 -3.80 10.03
CA GLY A 115 12.40 -5.25 9.95
C GLY A 115 12.27 -5.87 11.33
N TRP A 116 12.64 -7.14 11.42
CA TRP A 116 12.48 -7.95 12.62
C TRP A 116 13.73 -8.75 12.92
N GLU A 117 14.05 -8.92 14.21
CA GLU A 117 14.90 -10.04 14.62
C GLU A 117 14.18 -11.35 14.30
N ARG A 118 14.82 -12.22 13.54
CA ARG A 118 14.24 -13.50 13.18
C ARG A 118 14.33 -14.47 14.36
N LYS A 119 13.20 -15.09 14.69
CA LYS A 119 13.17 -16.22 15.61
C LYS A 119 12.91 -17.50 14.81
N PRO A 120 13.80 -18.51 14.84
CA PRO A 120 13.60 -19.76 14.12
C PRO A 120 12.22 -20.36 14.41
N GLY A 121 11.51 -20.78 13.35
CA GLY A 121 10.20 -21.41 13.45
C GLY A 121 9.04 -20.51 13.89
N ARG A 122 9.24 -19.18 13.99
CA ARG A 122 8.17 -18.21 14.32
C ARG A 122 8.21 -17.03 13.36
N SER A 123 7.04 -16.57 12.98
CA SER A 123 6.89 -15.27 12.30
C SER A 123 6.97 -14.15 13.33
N GLY A 124 7.59 -13.02 12.96
CA GLY A 124 7.76 -11.87 13.84
C GLY A 124 8.97 -12.02 14.78
N GLY A 125 9.09 -11.10 15.71
CA GLY A 125 10.21 -10.97 16.61
C GLY A 125 10.22 -9.56 17.21
N LYS A 126 11.41 -9.09 17.63
CA LYS A 126 11.62 -7.69 18.00
C LYS A 126 11.74 -6.85 16.74
N ILE A 127 11.03 -5.73 16.69
CA ILE A 127 11.19 -4.76 15.59
C ILE A 127 12.56 -4.09 15.72
N ILE A 128 13.32 -4.09 14.64
CA ILE A 128 14.66 -3.48 14.57
C ILE A 128 14.56 -2.04 14.05
N PRO A 129 15.52 -1.15 14.40
CA PRO A 129 15.51 0.25 13.99
C PRO A 129 15.44 0.41 12.47
N PRO A 130 14.71 1.40 11.95
CA PRO A 130 14.74 1.73 10.54
C PRO A 130 16.13 2.22 10.11
N TRP A 131 16.45 1.93 8.84
CA TRP A 131 17.57 2.52 8.12
C TRP A 131 17.05 3.47 7.05
N VAL A 132 17.88 4.45 6.72
CA VAL A 132 17.68 5.34 5.60
C VAL A 132 18.65 4.93 4.50
N SER A 133 18.15 4.64 3.31
CA SER A 133 18.96 4.31 2.14
C SER A 133 18.69 5.32 1.04
N ARG A 134 19.73 5.77 0.34
CA ARG A 134 19.60 6.75 -0.74
C ARG A 134 20.43 6.34 -1.95
N SER A 135 19.88 6.60 -3.13
CA SER A 135 20.53 6.34 -4.42
C SER A 135 20.33 7.54 -5.35
N GLY A 136 21.44 8.11 -5.81
CA GLY A 136 21.48 9.18 -6.82
C GLY A 136 21.54 8.68 -8.26
N ASP A 137 21.64 7.35 -8.46
CA ASP A 137 21.85 6.71 -9.76
C ASP A 137 20.70 5.74 -10.14
N GLY A 138 19.53 5.95 -9.53
CA GLY A 138 18.32 5.17 -9.79
C GLY A 138 18.39 3.74 -9.26
N GLY A 139 19.03 3.50 -8.13
CA GLY A 139 19.08 2.21 -7.45
C GLY A 139 20.25 1.31 -7.83
N ARG A 140 21.25 1.81 -8.57
CA ARG A 140 22.47 1.04 -8.91
C ARG A 140 23.44 0.97 -7.74
N THR A 141 23.56 2.07 -6.99
CA THR A 141 24.36 2.13 -5.75
C THR A 141 23.55 2.81 -4.65
N TRP A 142 23.85 2.46 -3.40
CA TRP A 142 23.14 2.97 -2.23
C TRP A 142 24.07 3.44 -1.14
N THR A 143 23.74 4.58 -0.55
CA THR A 143 24.33 5.07 0.70
C THR A 143 23.38 4.74 1.84
N LEU A 144 23.89 4.05 2.86
CA LEU A 144 23.12 3.59 4.00
C LEU A 144 23.42 4.45 5.24
N ILE A 145 22.38 4.96 5.88
CA ILE A 145 22.43 5.73 7.12
C ILE A 145 21.67 4.94 8.20
N LYS A 146 22.39 4.37 9.16
CA LYS A 146 21.81 3.57 10.26
C LYS A 146 21.35 4.47 11.42
N LYS A 147 20.70 5.60 11.11
CA LYS A 147 20.20 6.55 12.11
C LYS A 147 18.78 6.96 11.77
N PHE A 148 17.88 6.74 12.72
CA PHE A 148 16.48 7.14 12.64
C PHE A 148 16.01 7.56 14.04
N PRO A 149 14.99 8.41 14.20
CA PRO A 149 14.46 8.78 15.50
C PRO A 149 14.07 7.56 16.34
N ASP A 150 14.41 7.61 17.63
CA ASP A 150 13.96 6.61 18.58
C ASP A 150 12.51 6.88 19.00
N PRO A 151 11.74 5.84 19.29
CA PRO A 151 10.40 5.97 19.86
C PRO A 151 10.47 6.43 21.32
N GLU A 152 9.36 6.94 21.82
CA GLU A 152 9.18 7.16 23.26
C GLU A 152 9.18 5.84 24.02
N SER A 153 9.48 5.92 25.32
CA SER A 153 9.41 4.76 26.21
C SER A 153 8.02 4.10 26.14
N GLY A 154 8.01 2.79 26.05
CA GLY A 154 6.77 2.01 25.94
C GLY A 154 6.36 1.62 24.51
N TRP A 155 7.08 2.12 23.49
CA TRP A 155 6.84 1.78 22.08
C TRP A 155 8.00 1.00 21.46
N THR A 156 7.69 0.14 20.49
CA THR A 156 8.70 -0.52 19.64
C THR A 156 9.38 0.51 18.73
N HIS A 157 10.48 0.12 18.09
CA HIS A 157 11.00 0.92 16.96
C HIS A 157 9.94 1.16 15.90
N PHE A 158 10.09 2.25 15.16
CA PHE A 158 9.16 2.64 14.11
C PHE A 158 9.21 1.70 12.91
N VAL A 159 8.05 1.49 12.30
CA VAL A 159 7.88 0.70 11.09
C VAL A 159 7.42 1.64 9.97
N PRO A 160 8.28 1.98 9.00
CA PRO A 160 7.91 2.82 7.87
C PRO A 160 6.93 2.11 6.95
N PHE A 161 6.03 2.86 6.34
CA PHE A 161 5.09 2.33 5.37
C PHE A 161 4.65 3.40 4.36
N GLY A 162 4.40 2.97 3.11
CA GLY A 162 3.81 3.79 2.08
C GLY A 162 4.79 4.70 1.33
N PRO A 163 4.30 5.76 0.68
CA PRO A 163 5.14 6.65 -0.12
C PRO A 163 5.94 7.63 0.74
N ILE A 164 7.09 8.07 0.19
CA ILE A 164 7.78 9.28 0.59
C ILE A 164 7.45 10.33 -0.47
N LEU A 165 6.83 11.44 -0.07
CA LEU A 165 6.33 12.48 -0.97
C LEU A 165 6.92 13.86 -0.63
N PRO A 166 7.28 14.67 -1.62
CA PRO A 166 7.62 16.07 -1.40
C PRO A 166 6.37 16.90 -1.12
N GLY A 167 6.44 17.75 -0.08
CA GLY A 167 5.45 18.80 0.19
C GLY A 167 5.86 20.13 -0.45
N GLU A 168 4.94 21.08 -0.51
CA GLU A 168 5.23 22.46 -0.94
C GLU A 168 5.95 23.29 0.15
N ASP A 169 5.93 22.80 1.41
CA ASP A 169 6.69 23.35 2.54
C ASP A 169 8.22 23.13 2.46
N GLY A 170 8.67 22.47 1.41
CA GLY A 170 10.10 22.19 1.22
C GLY A 170 10.59 20.90 1.87
N LYS A 171 9.75 20.12 2.49
CA LYS A 171 10.13 18.87 3.15
C LYS A 171 9.68 17.62 2.37
N LEU A 172 10.24 16.49 2.75
CA LEU A 172 9.69 15.17 2.42
C LEU A 172 8.82 14.71 3.56
N HIS A 173 7.74 14.02 3.22
CA HIS A 173 6.72 13.52 4.15
C HIS A 173 6.53 12.02 3.98
N THR A 174 6.34 11.30 5.08
CA THR A 174 6.01 9.86 5.10
C THR A 174 5.32 9.49 6.40
N THR A 175 5.00 8.21 6.57
CA THR A 175 4.43 7.68 7.81
C THR A 175 5.26 6.55 8.39
N CYS A 176 5.25 6.47 9.70
CA CYS A 176 5.71 5.30 10.43
C CYS A 176 4.73 4.97 11.55
N TYR A 177 4.54 3.69 11.81
CA TYR A 177 3.79 3.24 12.97
C TYR A 177 4.70 2.55 13.99
N ALA A 178 4.24 2.45 15.24
CA ALA A 178 4.86 1.62 16.26
C ALA A 178 3.80 0.85 17.04
N ARG A 179 4.23 -0.18 17.75
CA ARG A 179 3.39 -1.02 18.62
C ARG A 179 3.72 -0.75 20.07
N GLY A 180 2.73 -0.80 20.93
CA GLY A 180 2.95 -0.78 22.37
C GLY A 180 3.74 -2.02 22.81
N ILE A 181 4.75 -1.83 23.67
CA ILE A 181 5.57 -2.95 24.21
C ILE A 181 4.74 -3.78 25.20
N LYS A 182 4.01 -3.11 26.09
CA LYS A 182 3.14 -3.76 27.09
C LYS A 182 1.80 -4.21 26.51
N ASP A 183 1.31 -3.50 25.52
CA ASP A 183 0.09 -3.81 24.78
C ASP A 183 0.38 -3.87 23.27
N PRO A 184 0.74 -5.03 22.72
CA PRO A 184 1.03 -5.16 21.30
C PRO A 184 -0.19 -4.95 20.38
N ALA A 185 -1.42 -4.90 20.92
CA ALA A 185 -2.62 -4.53 20.18
C ALA A 185 -2.68 -3.02 19.95
N ALA A 186 -2.15 -2.21 20.86
CA ALA A 186 -2.01 -0.78 20.68
C ALA A 186 -1.02 -0.50 19.55
N ARG A 187 -1.48 0.25 18.55
CA ARG A 187 -0.69 0.68 17.38
C ARG A 187 -1.03 2.11 17.08
N HIS A 188 -0.01 2.91 16.90
CA HIS A 188 -0.17 4.32 16.54
C HIS A 188 0.61 4.61 15.28
N VAL A 189 0.10 5.50 14.47
CA VAL A 189 0.79 5.99 13.27
C VAL A 189 1.07 7.47 13.41
N TRP A 190 2.32 7.83 13.11
CA TRP A 190 2.80 9.21 13.12
C TRP A 190 3.23 9.66 11.73
N HIS A 191 3.05 10.94 11.51
CA HIS A 191 3.64 11.66 10.41
C HIS A 191 5.13 11.90 10.66
N PHE A 192 5.94 11.78 9.62
CA PHE A 192 7.38 12.02 9.66
C PHE A 192 7.78 12.98 8.54
N THR A 193 8.73 13.87 8.83
CA THR A 193 9.24 14.84 7.85
C THR A 193 10.77 14.84 7.79
N SER A 194 11.31 15.25 6.63
CA SER A 194 12.72 15.48 6.40
C SER A 194 12.92 16.80 5.67
N SER A 195 13.79 17.67 6.18
CA SER A 195 14.15 18.95 5.57
C SER A 195 15.48 18.92 4.80
N ASP A 196 16.11 17.76 4.70
CA ASP A 196 17.44 17.56 4.09
C ASP A 196 17.43 16.47 2.99
N ASP A 197 16.33 16.42 2.20
CA ASP A 197 16.14 15.46 1.13
C ASP A 197 16.20 14.00 1.59
N GLY A 198 15.67 13.72 2.78
CA GLY A 198 15.54 12.35 3.30
C GLY A 198 16.80 11.79 3.95
N ARG A 199 17.81 12.62 4.29
CA ARG A 199 19.00 12.15 5.02
C ARG A 199 18.70 11.93 6.50
N THR A 200 17.99 12.87 7.10
CA THR A 200 17.51 12.78 8.48
C THR A 200 16.00 12.99 8.55
N TRP A 201 15.38 12.40 9.55
CA TRP A 201 13.94 12.40 9.72
C TRP A 201 13.55 12.88 11.11
N GLN A 202 12.40 13.52 11.20
CA GLN A 202 11.82 13.97 12.46
C GLN A 202 10.41 13.41 12.60
N ARG A 203 10.08 12.92 13.80
CA ARG A 203 8.71 12.54 14.12
C ARG A 203 7.88 13.81 14.31
N GLY A 204 6.78 13.88 13.61
CA GLY A 204 5.76 14.91 13.71
C GLY A 204 4.56 14.46 14.55
N SER A 205 3.38 14.87 14.12
CA SER A 205 2.09 14.65 14.77
C SER A 205 1.63 13.20 14.72
N LEU A 206 0.75 12.83 15.64
CA LEU A 206 -0.02 11.59 15.58
C LEU A 206 -1.11 11.72 14.51
N ILE A 207 -1.14 10.79 13.55
CA ILE A 207 -2.23 10.70 12.57
C ILE A 207 -3.45 10.01 13.20
N GLY A 208 -3.25 8.84 13.80
CA GLY A 208 -4.34 8.12 14.46
C GLY A 208 -3.87 7.06 15.45
N PRO A 209 -4.52 6.97 16.63
CA PRO A 209 -4.38 5.85 17.54
C PRO A 209 -5.09 4.62 16.97
N ASN A 210 -4.60 3.42 17.28
CA ASN A 210 -5.12 2.11 16.81
C ASN A 210 -5.08 1.93 15.28
N HIS A 211 -4.15 2.64 14.62
CA HIS A 211 -3.85 2.52 13.20
C HIS A 211 -2.40 2.10 12.99
N ASN A 212 -2.11 1.53 11.82
CA ASN A 212 -0.76 1.12 11.47
C ASN A 212 -0.40 1.51 10.02
N GLU A 213 -0.33 0.59 9.11
CA GLU A 213 0.10 0.77 7.72
C GLU A 213 -0.72 1.85 7.01
N THR A 214 -0.11 3.01 6.81
CA THR A 214 -0.78 4.23 6.37
C THR A 214 -0.09 4.81 5.14
N SER A 215 -0.85 5.05 4.09
CA SER A 215 -0.41 5.76 2.89
C SER A 215 -0.85 7.21 2.97
N ILE A 216 0.11 8.15 2.81
CA ILE A 216 -0.20 9.57 2.71
C ILE A 216 -0.28 10.02 1.25
N PHE A 217 -0.92 11.15 1.02
CA PHE A 217 -1.10 11.74 -0.29
C PHE A 217 -1.20 13.26 -0.22
N HIS A 218 -0.42 13.96 -1.05
CA HIS A 218 -0.40 15.43 -1.11
C HIS A 218 -1.52 15.95 -2.02
N LEU A 219 -2.44 16.74 -1.46
CA LEU A 219 -3.54 17.36 -2.21
C LEU A 219 -3.13 18.64 -2.94
N GLY A 220 -2.06 19.29 -2.47
CA GLY A 220 -1.56 20.60 -2.91
C GLY A 220 -1.64 21.63 -1.78
N GLY A 221 -0.76 22.61 -1.79
CA GLY A 221 -0.59 23.55 -0.67
C GLY A 221 -0.18 22.81 0.60
N SER A 222 -0.77 23.16 1.72
CA SER A 222 -0.58 22.49 3.01
C SER A 222 -1.50 21.28 3.25
N ARG A 223 -2.26 20.83 2.24
CA ARG A 223 -3.32 19.83 2.40
C ARG A 223 -2.87 18.42 2.10
N TRP A 224 -3.20 17.50 2.99
CA TRP A 224 -2.84 16.09 2.90
C TRP A 224 -4.01 15.16 3.21
N LEU A 225 -3.97 13.95 2.62
CA LEU A 225 -4.77 12.80 3.01
C LEU A 225 -3.88 11.72 3.62
N ALA A 226 -4.42 10.95 4.56
CA ALA A 226 -3.82 9.73 5.06
C ALA A 226 -4.86 8.62 5.06
N ALA A 227 -4.61 7.56 4.29
CA ALA A 227 -5.41 6.34 4.32
C ALA A 227 -4.75 5.37 5.30
N ALA A 228 -5.33 5.25 6.50
CA ALA A 228 -4.77 4.53 7.63
C ALA A 228 -5.53 3.22 7.89
N ARG A 229 -4.79 2.11 8.06
CA ARG A 229 -5.35 0.81 8.38
C ARG A 229 -5.73 0.72 9.86
N THR A 230 -6.99 0.39 10.13
CA THR A 230 -7.50 0.19 11.50
C THR A 230 -7.19 -1.21 12.04
N ASN A 231 -7.15 -1.33 13.36
CA ASN A 231 -7.26 -2.57 14.12
C ASN A 231 -8.37 -2.44 15.18
N PRO A 232 -9.25 -3.44 15.37
CA PRO A 232 -9.26 -4.79 14.76
C PRO A 232 -10.07 -4.91 13.45
N LEU A 233 -10.71 -3.83 12.95
CA LEU A 233 -11.63 -3.92 11.81
C LEU A 233 -10.96 -4.26 10.47
N TYR A 234 -9.65 -4.03 10.36
CA TYR A 234 -8.88 -4.30 9.15
C TYR A 234 -9.50 -3.65 7.91
N ARG A 235 -9.82 -2.34 8.01
CA ARG A 235 -10.27 -1.49 6.91
C ARG A 235 -9.41 -0.25 6.86
N MET A 236 -9.58 0.57 5.82
CA MET A 236 -8.94 1.86 5.71
C MET A 236 -9.86 2.98 6.16
N GLU A 237 -9.31 3.93 6.91
CA GLU A 237 -9.96 5.17 7.32
C GLU A 237 -9.15 6.36 6.80
N LEU A 238 -9.83 7.41 6.34
CA LEU A 238 -9.21 8.63 5.84
C LEU A 238 -9.10 9.67 6.93
N PHE A 239 -7.91 10.21 7.07
CA PHE A 239 -7.61 11.42 7.82
C PHE A 239 -7.22 12.54 6.86
N ARG A 240 -7.45 13.78 7.27
CA ARG A 240 -7.13 15.00 6.54
C ARG A 240 -6.26 15.92 7.38
N SER A 241 -5.32 16.59 6.73
CA SER A 241 -4.54 17.68 7.30
C SER A 241 -4.65 18.88 6.37
N GLU A 242 -4.74 20.08 6.96
CA GLU A 242 -4.76 21.38 6.27
C GLU A 242 -3.51 22.23 6.58
N ASP A 243 -2.55 21.66 7.33
CA ASP A 243 -1.42 22.35 7.95
C ASP A 243 -0.09 21.57 7.82
N ASP A 244 0.17 20.99 6.63
CA ASP A 244 1.37 20.19 6.32
C ASP A 244 1.59 19.00 7.27
N GLY A 245 0.51 18.43 7.77
CA GLY A 245 0.58 17.29 8.66
C GLY A 245 0.89 17.65 10.11
N ALA A 246 0.80 18.93 10.51
CA ALA A 246 0.94 19.33 11.90
C ALA A 246 -0.23 18.86 12.77
N SER A 247 -1.41 18.75 12.19
CA SER A 247 -2.60 18.13 12.80
C SER A 247 -3.40 17.30 11.79
N TRP A 248 -4.16 16.32 12.29
CA TRP A 248 -4.97 15.42 11.47
C TRP A 248 -6.38 15.28 12.04
N GLN A 249 -7.37 15.25 11.17
CA GLN A 249 -8.79 15.14 11.50
C GLN A 249 -9.46 14.07 10.64
N GLY A 250 -10.59 13.54 11.07
CA GLY A 250 -11.37 12.53 10.38
C GLY A 250 -11.31 11.18 11.07
N ALA A 251 -11.02 10.12 10.39
CA ALA A 251 -11.19 8.69 10.61
C ALA A 251 -12.45 8.17 9.92
N GLU A 252 -12.73 8.69 8.71
CA GLU A 252 -13.91 8.24 7.94
C GLU A 252 -13.59 6.94 7.19
N PRO A 253 -14.41 5.89 7.31
CA PRO A 253 -14.22 4.65 6.56
C PRO A 253 -14.25 4.90 5.05
N VAL A 254 -13.23 4.42 4.33
CA VAL A 254 -13.16 4.50 2.87
C VAL A 254 -13.21 3.13 2.22
N THR A 255 -12.96 2.07 2.99
CA THR A 255 -13.10 0.68 2.54
C THR A 255 -13.91 -0.14 3.54
N GLU A 256 -14.32 -1.33 3.12
CA GLU A 256 -15.05 -2.26 3.97
C GLU A 256 -14.10 -3.11 4.85
N THR A 257 -14.65 -3.83 5.82
CA THR A 257 -13.89 -4.78 6.64
C THR A 257 -13.18 -5.81 5.75
N ARG A 258 -11.90 -6.10 6.05
CA ARG A 258 -11.00 -6.93 5.24
C ARG A 258 -10.56 -6.30 3.91
N GLU A 259 -10.80 -5.01 3.71
CA GLU A 259 -10.29 -4.22 2.61
C GLU A 259 -9.22 -3.25 3.15
N LEU A 260 -7.94 -3.52 2.88
CA LEU A 260 -6.83 -2.95 3.63
C LEU A 260 -5.58 -2.71 2.79
N ASN A 261 -4.61 -1.97 3.37
CA ASN A 261 -3.32 -1.65 2.76
C ASN A 261 -3.48 -0.85 1.46
N ALA A 262 -4.00 0.36 1.62
CA ALA A 262 -4.27 1.24 0.50
C ALA A 262 -3.04 2.01 0.00
N HIS A 263 -3.10 2.38 -1.28
CA HIS A 263 -2.21 3.36 -1.91
C HIS A 263 -3.04 4.42 -2.63
N LEU A 264 -2.62 5.67 -2.53
CA LEU A 264 -3.26 6.83 -3.16
C LEU A 264 -2.38 7.38 -4.28
N LEU A 265 -2.98 7.72 -5.43
CA LEU A 265 -2.28 8.28 -6.59
C LEU A 265 -3.15 9.33 -7.27
N ARG A 266 -2.57 10.50 -7.60
CA ARG A 266 -3.23 11.47 -8.51
C ARG A 266 -3.06 11.02 -9.95
N LEU A 267 -4.17 10.86 -10.65
CA LEU A 267 -4.18 10.60 -12.08
C LEU A 267 -4.05 11.92 -12.86
N ARG A 268 -3.60 11.84 -14.10
CA ARG A 268 -3.46 13.00 -14.99
C ARG A 268 -4.77 13.71 -15.30
N ASP A 269 -5.89 13.00 -15.21
CA ASP A 269 -7.23 13.56 -15.38
C ASP A 269 -7.75 14.28 -14.12
N GLY A 270 -6.93 14.39 -13.07
CA GLY A 270 -7.19 15.07 -11.82
C GLY A 270 -7.85 14.20 -10.75
N ARG A 271 -8.36 13.00 -11.09
CA ARG A 271 -8.93 12.08 -10.10
C ARG A 271 -7.86 11.52 -9.16
N ILE A 272 -8.27 11.16 -7.96
CA ILE A 272 -7.48 10.37 -7.02
C ILE A 272 -7.89 8.91 -7.17
N LEU A 273 -6.92 8.05 -7.41
CA LEU A 273 -7.03 6.60 -7.37
C LEU A 273 -6.69 6.12 -5.96
N LEU A 274 -7.58 5.34 -5.35
CA LEU A 274 -7.34 4.55 -4.15
C LEU A 274 -7.29 3.08 -4.57
N SER A 275 -6.13 2.45 -4.56
CA SER A 275 -5.98 1.00 -4.75
C SER A 275 -5.79 0.30 -3.39
N TYR A 276 -6.40 -0.86 -3.19
CA TYR A 276 -6.38 -1.58 -1.91
C TYR A 276 -6.54 -3.08 -2.09
N GLY A 277 -6.09 -3.86 -1.11
CA GLY A 277 -6.26 -5.31 -1.06
C GLY A 277 -7.58 -5.71 -0.41
N LYS A 278 -8.25 -6.71 -0.95
CA LYS A 278 -9.40 -7.39 -0.33
C LYS A 278 -8.99 -8.80 0.09
N ARG A 279 -9.18 -9.13 1.38
CA ARG A 279 -8.80 -10.41 2.00
C ARG A 279 -10.03 -11.11 2.56
N LEU A 280 -10.96 -11.44 1.69
CA LEU A 280 -12.18 -12.19 2.01
C LEU A 280 -12.18 -13.46 1.18
N GLU A 281 -12.48 -14.60 1.81
CA GLU A 281 -12.51 -15.90 1.17
C GLU A 281 -13.41 -15.88 -0.08
N GLY A 282 -12.92 -16.44 -1.18
CA GLY A 282 -13.59 -16.43 -2.48
C GLY A 282 -13.68 -15.07 -3.19
N GLN A 283 -13.23 -13.99 -2.54
CA GLN A 283 -13.29 -12.64 -3.10
C GLN A 283 -11.96 -11.89 -3.00
N SER A 284 -10.87 -12.59 -2.65
CA SER A 284 -9.56 -11.98 -2.44
C SER A 284 -8.96 -11.39 -3.72
N GLY A 285 -8.18 -10.33 -3.58
CA GLY A 285 -7.53 -9.67 -4.70
C GLY A 285 -7.22 -8.19 -4.46
N VAL A 286 -7.06 -7.44 -5.54
CA VAL A 286 -6.82 -5.99 -5.53
C VAL A 286 -7.96 -5.27 -6.22
N LEU A 287 -8.44 -4.22 -5.57
CA LEU A 287 -9.50 -3.34 -6.06
C LEU A 287 -9.02 -1.89 -6.12
N ALA A 288 -9.78 -1.07 -6.82
CA ALA A 288 -9.55 0.37 -6.93
C ALA A 288 -10.86 1.16 -6.87
N LYS A 289 -10.79 2.36 -6.31
CA LYS A 289 -11.86 3.38 -6.32
C LYS A 289 -11.29 4.69 -6.82
N PHE A 290 -12.16 5.57 -7.33
CA PHE A 290 -11.78 6.86 -7.85
C PHE A 290 -12.55 7.97 -7.13
N SER A 291 -11.87 9.08 -6.87
CA SER A 291 -12.49 10.29 -6.35
C SER A 291 -12.20 11.47 -7.27
N GLY A 292 -13.23 12.26 -7.60
CA GLY A 292 -13.12 13.50 -8.37
C GLY A 292 -13.18 14.76 -7.50
N ASP A 293 -13.31 14.62 -6.19
CA ASP A 293 -13.58 15.68 -5.23
C ASP A 293 -12.66 15.67 -3.99
N GLU A 294 -11.38 15.33 -4.25
CA GLU A 294 -10.32 15.27 -3.23
C GLU A 294 -10.60 14.25 -2.10
N GLY A 295 -11.20 13.11 -2.46
CA GLY A 295 -11.44 12.01 -1.53
C GLY A 295 -12.66 12.20 -0.61
N LYS A 296 -13.58 13.13 -0.93
CA LYS A 296 -14.85 13.30 -0.20
C LYS A 296 -15.84 12.21 -0.57
N THR A 297 -15.92 11.88 -1.86
CA THR A 297 -16.72 10.76 -2.37
C THR A 297 -15.90 9.84 -3.26
N TRP A 298 -16.32 8.58 -3.36
CA TRP A 298 -15.61 7.53 -4.08
C TRP A 298 -16.55 6.74 -4.97
N SER A 299 -16.06 6.35 -6.15
CA SER A 299 -16.79 5.48 -7.08
C SER A 299 -17.04 4.09 -6.48
N ALA A 300 -17.90 3.31 -7.13
CA ALA A 300 -17.95 1.88 -6.93
C ALA A 300 -16.56 1.26 -7.20
N PRO A 301 -16.20 0.14 -6.53
CA PRO A 301 -14.90 -0.49 -6.70
C PRO A 301 -14.77 -1.14 -8.08
N VAL A 302 -13.57 -1.04 -8.65
CA VAL A 302 -13.12 -1.72 -9.87
C VAL A 302 -12.14 -2.82 -9.46
N ARG A 303 -12.32 -4.02 -9.98
CA ARG A 303 -11.42 -5.15 -9.69
C ARG A 303 -10.21 -5.16 -10.62
N ILE A 304 -9.01 -5.11 -10.02
CA ILE A 304 -7.73 -5.12 -10.74
C ILE A 304 -7.22 -6.55 -10.91
N MET A 305 -7.29 -7.39 -9.85
CA MET A 305 -6.87 -8.78 -9.92
C MET A 305 -7.64 -9.66 -8.94
N ASN A 306 -7.73 -10.95 -9.23
CA ASN A 306 -8.22 -11.99 -8.33
C ASN A 306 -7.04 -12.77 -7.75
N SER A 307 -7.09 -13.04 -6.44
CA SER A 307 -6.19 -13.97 -5.78
C SER A 307 -6.93 -15.23 -5.38
N LEU A 308 -6.29 -16.38 -5.50
CA LEU A 308 -6.82 -17.65 -5.01
C LEU A 308 -6.56 -17.83 -3.51
N ALA A 309 -5.66 -17.02 -2.93
CA ALA A 309 -5.36 -17.02 -1.50
C ALA A 309 -5.75 -15.67 -0.87
N MET A 310 -6.12 -15.69 0.41
CA MET A 310 -6.42 -14.47 1.16
C MET A 310 -5.17 -13.61 1.43
N ASP A 311 -3.99 -14.22 1.41
CA ASP A 311 -2.75 -13.48 1.61
C ASP A 311 -2.27 -12.82 0.32
N CYS A 312 -2.78 -11.62 0.09
CA CYS A 312 -2.57 -10.81 -1.11
C CYS A 312 -2.79 -9.33 -0.82
N GLY A 313 -2.52 -8.47 -1.79
CA GLY A 313 -2.82 -7.05 -1.74
C GLY A 313 -1.56 -6.18 -1.68
N TYR A 314 -1.52 -5.21 -0.77
CA TYR A 314 -0.46 -4.18 -0.67
C TYR A 314 -0.17 -3.54 -2.03
N PRO A 315 -1.21 -3.02 -2.72
CA PRO A 315 -0.99 -2.41 -4.01
C PRO A 315 -0.19 -1.12 -3.89
N SER A 316 0.67 -0.89 -4.87
CA SER A 316 1.27 0.41 -5.13
C SER A 316 1.09 0.73 -6.60
N SER A 317 0.65 1.93 -6.92
CA SER A 317 0.25 2.32 -8.28
C SER A 317 1.01 3.55 -8.75
N VAL A 318 1.39 3.54 -10.03
CA VAL A 318 1.94 4.72 -10.73
C VAL A 318 1.26 4.87 -12.08
N GLN A 319 1.25 6.07 -12.65
CA GLN A 319 0.73 6.30 -13.99
C GLN A 319 1.87 6.63 -14.95
N ARG A 320 1.95 5.86 -16.04
CA ARG A 320 2.95 6.02 -17.11
C ARG A 320 2.65 7.25 -17.99
N SER A 321 3.65 7.59 -18.83
CA SER A 321 3.53 8.71 -19.78
C SER A 321 2.43 8.51 -20.84
N ASP A 322 2.10 7.28 -21.19
CA ASP A 322 1.01 6.93 -22.11
C ASP A 322 -0.39 6.92 -21.45
N GLY A 323 -0.49 7.27 -20.16
CA GLY A 323 -1.73 7.30 -19.39
C GLY A 323 -2.09 5.99 -18.70
N LYS A 324 -1.47 4.87 -19.05
CA LYS A 324 -1.74 3.57 -18.40
C LYS A 324 -1.28 3.57 -16.94
N ILE A 325 -2.06 2.91 -16.10
CA ILE A 325 -1.75 2.70 -14.69
C ILE A 325 -0.99 1.38 -14.56
N VAL A 326 0.12 1.39 -13.84
CA VAL A 326 0.85 0.21 -13.40
C VAL A 326 0.59 0.04 -11.90
N THR A 327 -0.05 -1.06 -11.53
CA THR A 327 -0.30 -1.42 -10.13
C THR A 327 0.47 -2.69 -9.80
N ALA A 328 1.51 -2.57 -8.99
CA ALA A 328 2.18 -3.73 -8.41
C ALA A 328 1.45 -4.16 -7.13
N TYR A 329 1.46 -5.47 -6.88
CA TYR A 329 0.85 -6.09 -5.70
C TYR A 329 1.61 -7.37 -5.35
N TYR A 330 1.34 -7.97 -4.20
CA TYR A 330 1.76 -9.35 -3.96
C TYR A 330 0.55 -10.28 -3.87
N SER A 331 0.78 -11.53 -4.18
CA SER A 331 -0.18 -12.61 -3.95
C SER A 331 0.56 -13.91 -3.65
N GLN A 332 -0.03 -14.72 -2.78
CA GLN A 332 0.45 -16.07 -2.53
C GLN A 332 0.08 -17.03 -3.67
N SER A 333 -1.05 -16.80 -4.34
CA SER A 333 -1.53 -17.66 -5.42
C SER A 333 -2.48 -16.91 -6.35
N VAL A 334 -2.28 -17.10 -7.64
CA VAL A 334 -3.20 -16.67 -8.71
C VAL A 334 -3.40 -17.83 -9.68
N GLU A 335 -4.32 -17.70 -10.62
CA GLU A 335 -4.55 -18.70 -11.66
C GLU A 335 -3.23 -19.03 -12.40
N ASN A 336 -2.89 -20.31 -12.46
CA ASN A 336 -1.68 -20.85 -13.07
C ASN A 336 -0.34 -20.48 -12.39
N HIS A 337 -0.38 -19.95 -11.15
CA HIS A 337 0.84 -19.63 -10.38
C HIS A 337 0.58 -19.72 -8.87
N GLU A 338 1.11 -20.75 -8.20
CA GLU A 338 0.81 -21.11 -6.81
C GLU A 338 1.91 -20.73 -5.81
N ARG A 339 2.73 -19.74 -6.11
CA ARG A 339 3.80 -19.24 -5.21
C ARG A 339 3.62 -17.76 -4.92
N TYR A 340 4.20 -17.31 -3.81
CA TYR A 340 4.33 -15.88 -3.56
C TYR A 340 5.05 -15.18 -4.71
N HIS A 341 4.53 -14.06 -5.13
CA HIS A 341 5.12 -13.26 -6.21
C HIS A 341 4.74 -11.78 -6.10
N MET A 342 5.58 -10.92 -6.65
CA MET A 342 5.14 -9.60 -7.06
C MET A 342 4.39 -9.75 -8.39
N GLY A 343 3.10 -9.47 -8.36
CA GLY A 343 2.29 -9.35 -9.55
C GLY A 343 2.21 -7.89 -9.99
N VAL A 344 1.98 -7.68 -11.28
CA VAL A 344 1.73 -6.35 -11.86
C VAL A 344 0.52 -6.41 -12.76
N ALA A 345 -0.36 -5.41 -12.62
CA ALA A 345 -1.44 -5.11 -13.57
C ALA A 345 -1.13 -3.82 -14.31
N ILE A 346 -1.23 -3.82 -15.64
CA ILE A 346 -1.16 -2.63 -16.47
C ILE A 346 -2.56 -2.42 -17.05
N TRP A 347 -3.17 -1.27 -16.80
CA TRP A 347 -4.59 -1.08 -17.07
C TRP A 347 -4.96 0.38 -17.34
N ASP A 348 -6.12 0.59 -17.95
CA ASP A 348 -6.69 1.91 -18.20
C ASP A 348 -7.74 2.23 -17.12
N ALA A 349 -7.71 3.45 -16.60
CA ALA A 349 -8.78 3.91 -15.72
C ALA A 349 -10.13 3.96 -16.49
N PRO A 350 -11.25 3.64 -15.83
CA PRO A 350 -12.57 3.88 -16.41
C PRO A 350 -12.74 5.33 -16.82
N THR A 351 -13.57 5.58 -17.82
CA THR A 351 -13.92 6.94 -18.27
C THR A 351 -14.67 7.71 -17.16
N LYS A 352 -14.65 9.04 -17.19
CA LYS A 352 -15.34 9.87 -16.16
C LYS A 352 -16.87 9.71 -16.16
N SER A 353 -17.44 9.09 -17.18
CA SER A 353 -18.88 8.87 -17.37
C SER A 353 -19.41 7.57 -16.79
N ASP A 354 -18.55 6.73 -16.21
CA ASP A 354 -18.91 5.39 -15.72
C ASP A 354 -19.09 5.36 -14.18
#